data_eb9972824f7b6513a4391907e1ee532f
#
_entry.id   eb9972824f7b6513a4391907e1ee532f
#
_cell.length_a   1.000
_cell.length_b   1.000
_cell.length_c   1.000
_cell.angle_alpha   90.00
_cell.angle_beta   90.00
_cell.angle_gamma   90.00
#
_symmetry.space_group_name_H-M   'P 1'
#
loop_
_entity.id
_entity.type
_entity.pdbx_description
1 polymer ?
#
loop_
_entity_poly.entity_id
_entity_poly.type
_entity_poly.pdbx_seq_one_letter_code
_entity_poly.pdbx_strand_id
1 'polypeptide(L)'
;IHAVRTAKKAGFQVVGIYDEASKDDQEEIQREADCYCRDWRELMKKKTALTIAGSDSSGGAGIQADIKTMQANGVYAMSAITALTAQNTTGVTGIMEVSPEFLENQLDAVITDIRPDAVKIGMVSSEKLIKTISKKLKEYHAENIVVDPVMVATSGSRLISENAIETLKTQLLPMASVITPNIPEAEVLAEMEIRLEKDMVEAAKKINEMYHCAVLCKGGHSLNDANDLLYQN
;
A
#
# COMPACT_ATOMS: atom_id res chain seq x y z
N ILE A 1 22.42 24.77 6.05
CA ILE A 1 23.04 23.89 7.07
C ILE A 1 22.27 23.85 8.40
N HIS A 2 21.73 24.95 8.89
CA HIS A 2 21.03 25.01 10.18
C HIS A 2 19.83 24.03 10.26
N ALA A 3 19.03 23.94 9.21
CA ALA A 3 17.90 23.00 9.12
C ALA A 3 18.36 21.54 9.20
N VAL A 4 19.46 21.18 8.53
CA VAL A 4 20.06 19.83 8.57
C VAL A 4 20.41 19.45 10.00
N ARG A 5 21.15 20.32 10.70
CA ARG A 5 21.55 20.08 12.10
C ARG A 5 20.37 19.96 13.05
N THR A 6 19.35 20.79 12.86
CA THR A 6 18.14 20.76 13.69
C THR A 6 17.38 19.46 13.51
N ALA A 7 17.17 19.02 12.25
CA ALA A 7 16.49 17.77 11.95
C ALA A 7 17.27 16.55 12.50
N LYS A 8 18.61 16.52 12.34
CA LYS A 8 19.43 15.44 12.89
C LYS A 8 19.40 15.39 14.43
N LYS A 9 19.42 16.53 15.10
CA LYS A 9 19.28 16.59 16.57
C LYS A 9 17.92 16.03 17.03
N ALA A 10 16.89 16.17 16.21
CA ALA A 10 15.56 15.62 16.46
C ALA A 10 15.43 14.12 16.07
N GLY A 11 16.52 13.49 15.61
CA GLY A 11 16.53 12.06 15.25
C GLY A 11 16.03 11.72 13.84
N PHE A 12 15.85 12.74 12.98
CA PHE A 12 15.47 12.50 11.59
C PHE A 12 16.66 12.10 10.72
N GLN A 13 16.39 11.22 9.74
CA GLN A 13 17.29 11.05 8.60
C GLN A 13 17.14 12.26 7.67
N VAL A 14 18.26 12.80 7.22
CA VAL A 14 18.30 14.03 6.43
C VAL A 14 18.94 13.77 5.08
N VAL A 15 18.25 14.16 4.03
CA VAL A 15 18.79 14.21 2.68
C VAL A 15 19.13 15.66 2.34
N GLY A 16 20.40 15.91 2.04
CA GLY A 16 20.87 17.18 1.48
C GLY A 16 20.70 17.14 -0.05
N ILE A 17 20.09 18.19 -0.61
CA ILE A 17 19.96 18.36 -2.06
C ILE A 17 20.71 19.62 -2.46
N TYR A 18 21.43 19.56 -3.58
CA TYR A 18 22.09 20.74 -4.12
C TYR A 18 21.08 21.84 -4.47
N ASP A 19 21.37 23.04 -4.01
CA ASP A 19 20.66 24.26 -4.36
C ASP A 19 21.66 25.39 -4.57
N GLU A 20 21.60 26.05 -5.71
CA GLU A 20 22.48 27.18 -6.05
C GLU A 20 22.38 28.32 -5.03
N ALA A 21 21.18 28.53 -4.43
CA ALA A 21 20.98 29.51 -3.37
C ALA A 21 21.74 29.21 -2.08
N SER A 22 22.13 27.94 -1.88
CA SER A 22 22.89 27.49 -0.70
C SER A 22 24.30 27.03 -1.07
N LYS A 23 24.87 27.54 -2.15
CA LYS A 23 26.15 27.10 -2.72
C LYS A 23 27.29 27.07 -1.70
N ASP A 24 27.38 28.09 -0.85
CA ASP A 24 28.48 28.25 0.14
C ASP A 24 28.38 27.20 1.28
N ASP A 25 27.18 26.64 1.50
CA ASP A 25 26.95 25.64 2.55
C ASP A 25 27.02 24.18 2.02
N GLN A 26 27.23 23.95 0.74
CA GLN A 26 27.06 22.61 0.13
C GLN A 26 28.05 21.58 0.68
N GLU A 27 29.30 21.92 0.89
CA GLU A 27 30.31 21.02 1.46
C GLU A 27 29.91 20.57 2.87
N GLU A 28 29.35 21.48 3.64
CA GLU A 28 28.93 21.21 5.01
C GLU A 28 27.66 20.42 5.07
N ILE A 29 26.69 20.71 4.17
CA ILE A 29 25.45 19.91 4.00
C ILE A 29 25.80 18.48 3.59
N GLN A 30 26.72 18.31 2.64
CA GLN A 30 27.14 16.99 2.17
C GLN A 30 27.80 16.16 3.28
N ARG A 31 28.54 16.78 4.16
CA ARG A 31 29.20 16.10 5.29
C ARG A 31 28.23 15.71 6.40
N GLU A 32 27.21 16.53 6.67
CA GLU A 32 26.32 16.36 7.81
C GLU A 32 25.03 15.61 7.49
N ALA A 33 24.56 15.61 6.23
CA ALA A 33 23.39 14.85 5.82
C ALA A 33 23.67 13.33 5.78
N ASP A 34 22.65 12.52 5.98
CA ASP A 34 22.78 11.06 5.89
C ASP A 34 22.88 10.60 4.43
N CYS A 35 22.35 11.39 3.50
CA CYS A 35 22.48 11.22 2.07
C CYS A 35 22.58 12.62 1.43
N TYR A 36 23.33 12.73 0.35
CA TYR A 36 23.43 13.95 -0.42
C TYR A 36 23.30 13.66 -1.91
N CYS A 37 22.52 14.47 -2.62
CA CYS A 37 22.36 14.37 -4.06
C CYS A 37 22.42 15.75 -4.71
N ARG A 38 22.92 15.80 -5.95
CA ARG A 38 22.96 17.03 -6.74
C ARG A 38 21.64 17.35 -7.41
N ASP A 39 20.85 16.31 -7.70
CA ASP A 39 19.54 16.41 -8.29
C ASP A 39 18.61 15.50 -7.49
N TRP A 40 17.41 15.95 -7.15
CA TRP A 40 16.41 15.14 -6.47
C TRP A 40 16.12 13.82 -7.24
N ARG A 41 16.34 13.80 -8.56
CA ARG A 41 16.27 12.60 -9.39
C ARG A 41 17.30 11.53 -9.04
N GLU A 42 18.40 11.88 -8.36
CA GLU A 42 19.37 10.91 -7.83
C GLU A 42 18.78 10.12 -6.64
N LEU A 43 17.81 10.69 -5.91
CA LEU A 43 17.02 9.98 -4.91
C LEU A 43 16.18 8.87 -5.56
N MET A 44 15.88 9.00 -6.84
CA MET A 44 15.15 8.02 -7.65
C MET A 44 15.95 6.72 -7.91
N LYS A 45 17.22 6.64 -7.49
CA LYS A 45 17.93 5.35 -7.38
C LYS A 45 17.35 4.46 -6.28
N LYS A 46 16.59 5.02 -5.35
CA LYS A 46 15.78 4.23 -4.41
C LYS A 46 14.59 3.66 -5.15
N LYS A 47 14.24 2.42 -4.82
CA LYS A 47 12.98 1.83 -5.28
C LYS A 47 11.81 2.69 -4.83
N THR A 48 10.82 2.81 -5.70
CA THR A 48 9.63 3.62 -5.47
C THR A 48 8.40 2.75 -5.34
N ALA A 49 7.49 3.09 -4.45
CA ALA A 49 6.23 2.38 -4.32
C ALA A 49 5.06 3.35 -4.12
N LEU A 50 3.95 3.03 -4.77
CA LEU A 50 2.69 3.75 -4.64
C LEU A 50 1.73 2.94 -3.77
N THR A 51 1.23 3.52 -2.69
CA THR A 51 0.07 2.96 -1.98
C THR A 51 -1.22 3.61 -2.46
N ILE A 52 -2.23 2.78 -2.76
CA ILE A 52 -3.60 3.20 -3.11
C ILE A 52 -4.52 2.65 -2.02
N ALA A 53 -4.92 3.50 -1.08
CA ALA A 53 -5.70 3.07 0.07
C ALA A 53 -6.43 4.24 0.75
N GLY A 54 -7.27 3.93 1.72
CA GLY A 54 -7.84 4.92 2.62
C GLY A 54 -6.80 5.51 3.57
N SER A 55 -7.08 6.69 4.08
CA SER A 55 -6.29 7.37 5.10
C SER A 55 -6.80 6.96 6.49
N ASP A 56 -5.90 6.67 7.42
CA ASP A 56 -6.20 6.52 8.85
C ASP A 56 -5.64 7.72 9.61
N SER A 57 -6.53 8.57 10.16
CA SER A 57 -6.13 9.78 10.88
C SER A 57 -5.29 9.49 12.13
N SER A 58 -5.41 8.29 12.73
CA SER A 58 -4.58 7.86 13.86
C SER A 58 -3.20 7.34 13.45
N GLY A 59 -3.02 7.04 12.16
CA GLY A 59 -1.73 6.65 11.60
C GLY A 59 -1.33 5.18 11.81
N GLY A 60 -2.24 4.32 12.27
CA GLY A 60 -2.00 2.90 12.56
C GLY A 60 -2.30 1.97 11.39
N ALA A 61 -3.03 2.44 10.39
CA ALA A 61 -3.44 1.69 9.21
C ALA A 61 -3.38 2.57 7.94
N GLY A 62 -3.92 2.07 6.84
CA GLY A 62 -4.07 2.79 5.58
C GLY A 62 -2.76 3.33 5.03
N ILE A 63 -2.86 4.42 4.26
CA ILE A 63 -1.68 5.03 3.62
C ILE A 63 -0.61 5.45 4.62
N GLN A 64 -0.98 5.84 5.84
CA GLN A 64 -0.02 6.27 6.86
C GLN A 64 0.86 5.12 7.33
N ALA A 65 0.29 3.95 7.57
CA ALA A 65 1.05 2.75 7.93
C ALA A 65 1.92 2.28 6.75
N ASP A 66 1.36 2.30 5.54
CA ASP A 66 2.07 1.90 4.33
C ASP A 66 3.29 2.79 4.08
N ILE A 67 3.14 4.12 4.13
CA ILE A 67 4.23 5.08 3.94
C ILE A 67 5.34 4.88 4.98
N LYS A 68 4.97 4.75 6.27
CA LYS A 68 5.94 4.49 7.35
C LYS A 68 6.71 3.21 7.12
N THR A 69 6.02 2.14 6.72
CA THR A 69 6.62 0.84 6.46
C THR A 69 7.55 0.88 5.25
N MET A 70 7.10 1.47 4.14
CA MET A 70 7.91 1.62 2.93
C MET A 70 9.18 2.43 3.22
N GLN A 71 9.05 3.56 3.93
CA GLN A 71 10.20 4.41 4.30
C GLN A 71 11.18 3.68 5.24
N ALA A 72 10.67 2.93 6.23
CA ALA A 72 11.51 2.14 7.12
C ALA A 72 12.32 1.06 6.38
N ASN A 73 11.81 0.60 5.24
CA ASN A 73 12.49 -0.35 4.35
C ASN A 73 13.31 0.34 3.22
N GLY A 74 13.53 1.65 3.31
CA GLY A 74 14.35 2.38 2.36
C GLY A 74 13.71 2.66 1.00
N VAL A 75 12.39 2.46 0.87
CA VAL A 75 11.60 2.70 -0.34
C VAL A 75 11.03 4.12 -0.33
N TYR A 76 11.08 4.81 -1.44
CA TYR A 76 10.39 6.09 -1.61
C TYR A 76 8.89 5.84 -1.77
N ALA A 77 8.11 6.32 -0.81
CA ALA A 77 6.68 6.06 -0.73
C ALA A 77 5.85 7.20 -1.31
N MET A 78 4.93 6.86 -2.18
CA MET A 78 3.92 7.76 -2.75
C MET A 78 2.52 7.26 -2.39
N SER A 79 1.49 8.10 -2.49
CA SER A 79 0.13 7.71 -2.15
C SER A 79 -0.92 8.28 -3.08
N ALA A 80 -1.97 7.49 -3.33
CA ALA A 80 -3.25 7.92 -3.88
C ALA A 80 -4.36 7.52 -2.89
N ILE A 81 -5.12 8.50 -2.43
CA ILE A 81 -6.08 8.32 -1.34
C ILE A 81 -7.45 7.94 -1.91
N THR A 82 -8.02 6.84 -1.42
CA THR A 82 -9.37 6.38 -1.82
C THR A 82 -10.47 6.93 -0.93
N ALA A 83 -10.18 7.16 0.35
CA ALA A 83 -11.08 7.75 1.32
C ALA A 83 -10.31 8.41 2.46
N LEU A 84 -10.87 9.47 3.03
CA LEU A 84 -10.44 10.02 4.31
C LEU A 84 -11.29 9.41 5.41
N THR A 85 -10.69 9.02 6.53
CA THR A 85 -11.44 8.53 7.70
C THR A 85 -11.23 9.43 8.90
N ALA A 86 -12.26 9.61 9.69
CA ALA A 86 -12.18 10.06 11.08
C ALA A 86 -12.02 8.79 11.94
N GLN A 87 -10.80 8.39 12.18
CA GLN A 87 -10.45 7.09 12.77
C GLN A 87 -9.48 7.27 13.94
N ASN A 88 -9.62 6.43 14.94
CA ASN A 88 -8.70 6.27 16.06
C ASN A 88 -8.53 4.78 16.41
N THR A 89 -7.81 4.47 17.49
CA THR A 89 -7.57 3.08 17.93
C THR A 89 -8.83 2.34 18.42
N THR A 90 -9.94 3.02 18.60
CA THR A 90 -11.21 2.44 19.06
C THR A 90 -12.23 2.25 17.95
N GLY A 91 -12.03 2.87 16.78
CA GLY A 91 -12.95 2.72 15.63
C GLY A 91 -12.93 3.86 14.63
N VAL A 92 -13.83 3.74 13.66
CA VAL A 92 -14.06 4.72 12.58
C VAL A 92 -15.39 5.42 12.84
N THR A 93 -15.37 6.75 12.97
CA THR A 93 -16.56 7.58 13.23
C THR A 93 -17.07 8.33 12.00
N GLY A 94 -16.28 8.41 10.95
CA GLY A 94 -16.66 9.06 9.69
C GLY A 94 -15.78 8.61 8.53
N ILE A 95 -16.38 8.56 7.33
CA ILE A 95 -15.69 8.21 6.09
C ILE A 95 -16.12 9.22 5.02
N MET A 96 -15.15 9.79 4.32
CA MET A 96 -15.36 10.62 3.13
C MET A 96 -14.61 9.98 1.96
N GLU A 97 -15.34 9.34 1.09
CA GLU A 97 -14.79 8.71 -0.13
C GLU A 97 -14.41 9.80 -1.16
N VAL A 98 -13.30 9.63 -1.84
CA VAL A 98 -12.94 10.53 -2.96
C VAL A 98 -13.75 10.15 -4.20
N SER A 99 -13.97 11.11 -5.10
CA SER A 99 -14.61 10.79 -6.37
C SER A 99 -13.70 9.95 -7.26
N PRO A 100 -14.26 9.06 -8.11
CA PRO A 100 -13.47 8.31 -9.09
C PRO A 100 -12.59 9.19 -9.97
N GLU A 101 -13.09 10.35 -10.39
CA GLU A 101 -12.35 11.34 -11.16
C GLU A 101 -11.16 11.90 -10.39
N PHE A 102 -11.34 12.23 -9.11
CA PHE A 102 -10.24 12.75 -8.31
C PHE A 102 -9.19 11.67 -8.01
N LEU A 103 -9.60 10.42 -7.84
CA LEU A 103 -8.66 9.30 -7.73
C LEU A 103 -7.86 9.11 -9.04
N GLU A 104 -8.52 9.20 -10.20
CA GLU A 104 -7.86 9.17 -11.50
C GLU A 104 -6.81 10.29 -11.62
N ASN A 105 -7.15 11.52 -11.24
CA ASN A 105 -6.23 12.66 -11.22
C ASN A 105 -5.02 12.44 -10.29
N GLN A 106 -5.21 11.84 -9.10
CA GLN A 106 -4.10 11.50 -8.21
C GLN A 106 -3.15 10.47 -8.83
N LEU A 107 -3.71 9.42 -9.46
CA LEU A 107 -2.92 8.37 -10.12
C LEU A 107 -2.14 8.94 -11.30
N ASP A 108 -2.77 9.77 -12.13
CA ASP A 108 -2.12 10.44 -13.26
C ASP A 108 -0.99 11.36 -12.79
N ALA A 109 -1.24 12.19 -11.79
CA ALA A 109 -0.24 13.12 -11.25
C ALA A 109 1.01 12.38 -10.74
N VAL A 110 0.84 11.23 -10.07
CA VAL A 110 1.97 10.46 -9.55
C VAL A 110 2.67 9.68 -10.65
N ILE A 111 1.94 8.89 -11.43
CA ILE A 111 2.55 7.90 -12.35
C ILE A 111 3.22 8.59 -13.55
N THR A 112 2.72 9.74 -13.99
CA THR A 112 3.32 10.47 -15.11
C THR A 112 4.61 11.22 -14.74
N ASP A 113 4.81 11.51 -13.45
CA ASP A 113 6.03 12.16 -12.94
C ASP A 113 7.01 11.11 -12.38
N ILE A 114 6.53 10.27 -11.43
CA ILE A 114 7.34 9.23 -10.78
C ILE A 114 6.66 7.88 -10.98
N ARG A 115 7.07 7.16 -12.03
CA ARG A 115 6.57 5.81 -12.25
C ARG A 115 6.97 4.89 -11.08
N PRO A 116 5.99 4.29 -10.33
CA PRO A 116 6.33 3.39 -9.24
C PRO A 116 6.93 2.08 -9.75
N ASP A 117 7.95 1.56 -9.03
CA ASP A 117 8.47 0.19 -9.24
C ASP A 117 7.48 -0.87 -8.74
N ALA A 118 6.63 -0.52 -7.76
CA ALA A 118 5.61 -1.40 -7.22
C ALA A 118 4.38 -0.60 -6.76
N VAL A 119 3.22 -1.26 -6.76
CA VAL A 119 1.96 -0.68 -6.29
C VAL A 119 1.35 -1.56 -5.20
N LYS A 120 1.03 -0.99 -4.04
CA LYS A 120 0.24 -1.66 -3.00
C LYS A 120 -1.18 -1.10 -3.00
N ILE A 121 -2.15 -1.97 -3.03
CA ILE A 121 -3.56 -1.61 -2.92
C ILE A 121 -4.09 -2.15 -1.59
N GLY A 122 -4.62 -1.24 -0.77
CA GLY A 122 -5.27 -1.57 0.49
C GLY A 122 -6.78 -1.45 0.38
N MET A 123 -7.41 -0.84 1.40
CA MET A 123 -8.87 -0.70 1.43
C MET A 123 -9.39 0.17 0.28
N VAL A 124 -10.28 -0.41 -0.53
CA VAL A 124 -11.07 0.27 -1.56
C VAL A 124 -12.54 -0.16 -1.40
N SER A 125 -13.39 0.77 -0.99
CA SER A 125 -14.75 0.48 -0.55
C SER A 125 -15.77 0.33 -1.67
N SER A 126 -15.57 0.99 -2.82
CA SER A 126 -16.59 1.05 -3.87
C SER A 126 -16.16 0.43 -5.20
N GLU A 127 -17.15 -0.15 -5.87
CA GLU A 127 -17.03 -0.71 -7.22
C GLU A 127 -16.41 0.31 -8.21
N LYS A 128 -16.85 1.58 -8.11
CA LYS A 128 -16.38 2.64 -9.01
C LYS A 128 -14.89 2.92 -8.85
N LEU A 129 -14.41 2.99 -7.60
CA LEU A 129 -12.99 3.22 -7.32
C LEU A 129 -12.14 2.01 -7.77
N ILE A 130 -12.61 0.77 -7.55
CA ILE A 130 -11.92 -0.44 -8.02
C ILE A 130 -11.78 -0.41 -9.54
N LYS A 131 -12.84 -0.07 -10.27
CA LYS A 131 -12.82 0.08 -11.74
C LYS A 131 -11.83 1.16 -12.19
N THR A 132 -11.81 2.30 -11.51
CA THR A 132 -10.86 3.40 -11.79
C THR A 132 -9.42 2.94 -11.60
N ILE A 133 -9.11 2.29 -10.47
CA ILE A 133 -7.78 1.75 -10.18
C ILE A 133 -7.38 0.75 -11.26
N SER A 134 -8.22 -0.24 -11.54
CA SER A 134 -7.94 -1.29 -12.53
C SER A 134 -7.71 -0.72 -13.93
N LYS A 135 -8.51 0.28 -14.32
CA LYS A 135 -8.34 1.02 -15.59
C LYS A 135 -6.98 1.69 -15.66
N LYS A 136 -6.62 2.47 -14.65
CA LYS A 136 -5.36 3.25 -14.63
C LYS A 136 -4.13 2.35 -14.54
N LEU A 137 -4.16 1.29 -13.73
CA LEU A 137 -3.05 0.35 -13.65
C LEU A 137 -2.80 -0.36 -14.99
N LYS A 138 -3.86 -0.71 -15.73
CA LYS A 138 -3.75 -1.25 -17.09
C LYS A 138 -3.20 -0.22 -18.09
N GLU A 139 -3.71 1.01 -18.05
CA GLU A 139 -3.29 2.10 -18.92
C GLU A 139 -1.79 2.39 -18.78
N TYR A 140 -1.30 2.40 -17.55
CA TYR A 140 0.11 2.67 -17.25
C TYR A 140 1.00 1.42 -17.24
N HIS A 141 0.47 0.25 -17.55
CA HIS A 141 1.20 -1.03 -17.48
C HIS A 141 1.94 -1.17 -16.16
N ALA A 142 1.21 -1.00 -15.05
CA ALA A 142 1.77 -1.13 -13.70
C ALA A 142 2.18 -2.58 -13.43
N GLU A 143 3.32 -2.74 -12.78
CA GLU A 143 3.93 -4.02 -12.44
C GLU A 143 4.07 -4.15 -10.91
N ASN A 144 4.38 -5.36 -10.43
CA ASN A 144 4.62 -5.65 -9.01
C ASN A 144 3.46 -5.17 -8.12
N ILE A 145 2.25 -5.58 -8.46
CA ILE A 145 1.03 -5.17 -7.77
C ILE A 145 0.76 -6.10 -6.60
N VAL A 146 0.72 -5.53 -5.39
CA VAL A 146 0.34 -6.22 -4.15
C VAL A 146 -1.08 -5.78 -3.77
N VAL A 147 -2.01 -6.72 -3.63
CA VAL A 147 -3.39 -6.44 -3.24
C VAL A 147 -3.68 -7.03 -1.87
N ASP A 148 -3.96 -6.16 -0.91
CA ASP A 148 -4.53 -6.53 0.38
C ASP A 148 -6.07 -6.44 0.26
N PRO A 149 -6.78 -7.59 0.17
CA PRO A 149 -8.19 -7.61 -0.17
C PRO A 149 -9.08 -7.30 1.03
N VAL A 150 -8.92 -6.11 1.60
CA VAL A 150 -9.60 -5.67 2.83
C VAL A 150 -11.13 -5.68 2.61
N MET A 151 -11.82 -6.67 3.17
CA MET A 151 -13.27 -6.86 3.04
C MET A 151 -14.02 -6.58 4.34
N VAL A 152 -13.40 -6.83 5.48
CA VAL A 152 -13.99 -6.73 6.81
C VAL A 152 -13.06 -5.96 7.73
N ALA A 153 -13.62 -5.01 8.50
CA ALA A 153 -12.85 -4.31 9.54
C ALA A 153 -12.49 -5.28 10.68
N THR A 154 -11.44 -4.98 11.41
CA THR A 154 -11.06 -5.70 12.64
C THR A 154 -12.20 -5.77 13.66
N SER A 155 -13.13 -4.80 13.62
CA SER A 155 -14.38 -4.76 14.42
C SER A 155 -15.47 -5.74 13.93
N GLY A 156 -15.25 -6.48 12.83
CA GLY A 156 -16.24 -7.36 12.21
C GLY A 156 -17.23 -6.64 11.26
N SER A 157 -17.13 -5.33 11.12
CA SER A 157 -18.00 -4.57 10.21
C SER A 157 -17.59 -4.77 8.76
N ARG A 158 -18.56 -5.05 7.89
CA ARG A 158 -18.32 -5.19 6.44
C ARG A 158 -17.94 -3.82 5.85
N LEU A 159 -16.76 -3.74 5.24
CA LEU A 159 -16.20 -2.50 4.67
C LEU A 159 -16.49 -2.33 3.18
N ILE A 160 -16.94 -3.38 2.53
CA ILE A 160 -17.09 -3.45 1.07
C ILE A 160 -18.44 -4.10 0.70
N SER A 161 -19.10 -3.60 -0.33
CA SER A 161 -20.35 -4.17 -0.84
C SER A 161 -20.11 -5.45 -1.66
N GLU A 162 -21.16 -6.28 -1.84
CA GLU A 162 -21.05 -7.51 -2.66
C GLU A 162 -20.62 -7.22 -4.09
N ASN A 163 -21.19 -6.20 -4.72
CA ASN A 163 -20.80 -5.79 -6.07
C ASN A 163 -19.34 -5.34 -6.14
N ALA A 164 -18.84 -4.72 -5.09
CA ALA A 164 -17.44 -4.30 -5.03
C ALA A 164 -16.50 -5.50 -4.82
N ILE A 165 -16.91 -6.52 -4.05
CA ILE A 165 -16.17 -7.81 -3.93
C ILE A 165 -16.08 -8.49 -5.29
N GLU A 166 -17.17 -8.57 -6.02
CA GLU A 166 -17.19 -9.17 -7.35
C GLU A 166 -16.29 -8.40 -8.34
N THR A 167 -16.34 -7.09 -8.28
CA THR A 167 -15.45 -6.24 -9.10
C THR A 167 -13.98 -6.39 -8.70
N LEU A 168 -13.69 -6.53 -7.41
CA LEU A 168 -12.35 -6.84 -6.91
C LEU A 168 -11.84 -8.17 -7.48
N LYS A 169 -12.65 -9.24 -7.34
CA LYS A 169 -12.34 -10.58 -7.86
C LYS A 169 -12.11 -10.61 -9.37
N THR A 170 -12.89 -9.86 -10.14
CA THR A 170 -12.88 -9.95 -11.61
C THR A 170 -11.96 -8.95 -12.30
N GLN A 171 -11.66 -7.81 -11.68
CA GLN A 171 -10.92 -6.75 -12.34
C GLN A 171 -9.58 -6.42 -11.70
N LEU A 172 -9.44 -6.54 -10.39
CA LEU A 172 -8.23 -6.10 -9.68
C LEU A 172 -7.33 -7.28 -9.29
N LEU A 173 -7.87 -8.34 -8.68
CA LEU A 173 -7.09 -9.50 -8.27
C LEU A 173 -6.36 -10.20 -9.43
N PRO A 174 -6.93 -10.30 -10.66
CA PRO A 174 -6.20 -10.86 -11.81
C PRO A 174 -4.96 -10.08 -12.24
N MET A 175 -4.76 -8.85 -11.73
CA MET A 175 -3.59 -8.02 -11.99
C MET A 175 -2.52 -8.16 -10.90
N ALA A 176 -2.83 -8.84 -9.79
CA ALA A 176 -1.94 -8.93 -8.65
C ALA A 176 -0.73 -9.82 -8.93
N SER A 177 0.43 -9.39 -8.49
CA SER A 177 1.62 -10.23 -8.34
C SER A 177 1.58 -10.99 -7.01
N VAL A 178 1.00 -10.37 -5.99
CA VAL A 178 0.80 -10.95 -4.66
C VAL A 178 -0.55 -10.52 -4.10
N ILE A 179 -1.31 -11.46 -3.53
CA ILE A 179 -2.51 -11.20 -2.74
C ILE A 179 -2.22 -11.53 -1.28
N THR A 180 -2.64 -10.66 -0.34
CA THR A 180 -2.32 -10.81 1.08
C THR A 180 -3.56 -10.94 1.97
N PRO A 181 -4.40 -11.98 1.81
CA PRO A 181 -5.63 -12.15 2.56
C PRO A 181 -5.35 -12.57 4.01
N ASN A 182 -6.18 -12.10 4.95
CA ASN A 182 -6.33 -12.76 6.24
C ASN A 182 -7.21 -14.01 6.11
N ILE A 183 -7.36 -14.80 7.19
CA ILE A 183 -8.15 -16.06 7.14
C ILE A 183 -9.59 -15.83 6.65
N PRO A 184 -10.40 -14.89 7.21
CA PRO A 184 -11.74 -14.61 6.70
C PRO A 184 -11.78 -14.17 5.23
N GLU A 185 -10.81 -13.41 4.78
CA GLU A 185 -10.69 -12.98 3.39
C GLU A 185 -10.31 -14.14 2.47
N ALA A 186 -9.41 -15.03 2.94
CA ALA A 186 -9.04 -16.24 2.21
C ALA A 186 -10.23 -17.20 2.07
N GLU A 187 -11.06 -17.36 3.10
CA GLU A 187 -12.30 -18.14 3.03
C GLU A 187 -13.26 -17.62 1.96
N VAL A 188 -13.44 -16.29 1.89
CA VAL A 188 -14.28 -15.65 0.86
C VAL A 188 -13.69 -15.82 -0.54
N LEU A 189 -12.38 -15.69 -0.70
CA LEU A 189 -11.73 -15.81 -2.00
C LEU A 189 -11.68 -17.26 -2.48
N ALA A 190 -11.37 -18.21 -1.60
CA ALA A 190 -11.26 -19.63 -1.91
C ALA A 190 -12.60 -20.34 -1.88
N GLU A 191 -13.68 -19.70 -1.38
CA GLU A 191 -15.01 -20.29 -1.19
C GLU A 191 -14.95 -21.62 -0.40
N MET A 192 -14.25 -21.58 0.74
CA MET A 192 -14.09 -22.72 1.65
C MET A 192 -13.84 -22.24 3.09
N GLU A 193 -14.17 -23.07 4.08
CA GLU A 193 -13.82 -22.80 5.48
C GLU A 193 -12.35 -23.16 5.76
N ILE A 194 -11.70 -22.38 6.63
CA ILE A 194 -10.33 -22.59 7.11
C ILE A 194 -10.38 -22.84 8.62
N ARG A 195 -10.21 -24.09 9.04
CA ARG A 195 -10.23 -24.49 10.45
C ARG A 195 -8.85 -24.93 10.96
N LEU A 196 -7.99 -25.39 10.05
CA LEU A 196 -6.68 -25.95 10.33
C LEU A 196 -5.66 -25.37 9.34
N GLU A 197 -4.39 -25.47 9.70
CA GLU A 197 -3.28 -25.01 8.85
C GLU A 197 -3.30 -25.64 7.44
N LYS A 198 -3.66 -26.93 7.35
CA LYS A 198 -3.80 -27.59 6.05
C LYS A 198 -4.88 -26.95 5.15
N ASP A 199 -5.98 -26.47 5.76
CA ASP A 199 -7.05 -25.81 5.02
C ASP A 199 -6.56 -24.43 4.51
N MET A 200 -5.71 -23.74 5.28
CA MET A 200 -5.05 -22.50 4.88
C MET A 200 -4.11 -22.71 3.68
N VAL A 201 -3.36 -23.81 3.64
CA VAL A 201 -2.54 -24.20 2.50
C VAL A 201 -3.40 -24.45 1.26
N GLU A 202 -4.51 -25.18 1.43
CA GLU A 202 -5.44 -25.49 0.33
C GLU A 202 -6.12 -24.23 -0.21
N ALA A 203 -6.55 -23.33 0.67
CA ALA A 203 -7.12 -22.04 0.29
C ALA A 203 -6.10 -21.18 -0.49
N ALA A 204 -4.88 -21.07 0.02
CA ALA A 204 -3.81 -20.32 -0.65
C ALA A 204 -3.49 -20.90 -2.04
N LYS A 205 -3.44 -22.23 -2.17
CA LYS A 205 -3.26 -22.92 -3.44
C LYS A 205 -4.40 -22.60 -4.42
N LYS A 206 -5.65 -22.69 -3.97
CA LYS A 206 -6.83 -22.41 -4.78
C LYS A 206 -6.86 -20.96 -5.29
N ILE A 207 -6.50 -20.00 -4.42
CA ILE A 207 -6.38 -18.58 -4.79
C ILE A 207 -5.24 -18.38 -5.81
N ASN A 208 -4.08 -19.03 -5.60
CA ASN A 208 -2.96 -18.99 -6.54
C ASN A 208 -3.36 -19.54 -7.93
N GLU A 209 -4.05 -20.66 -7.98
CA GLU A 209 -4.54 -21.27 -9.23
C GLU A 209 -5.55 -20.36 -9.94
N MET A 210 -6.41 -19.66 -9.19
CA MET A 210 -7.44 -18.77 -9.74
C MET A 210 -6.86 -17.48 -10.31
N TYR A 211 -5.87 -16.87 -9.64
CA TYR A 211 -5.35 -15.54 -10.00
C TYR A 211 -3.92 -15.56 -10.56
N HIS A 212 -3.25 -16.72 -10.60
CA HIS A 212 -1.90 -16.90 -11.09
C HIS A 212 -0.87 -15.97 -10.43
N CYS A 213 -0.99 -15.76 -9.11
CA CYS A 213 -0.13 -14.87 -8.32
C CYS A 213 0.31 -15.54 -7.02
N ALA A 214 1.34 -15.02 -6.38
CA ALA A 214 1.69 -15.45 -5.04
C ALA A 214 0.60 -15.08 -4.03
N VAL A 215 0.43 -15.90 -2.99
CA VAL A 215 -0.57 -15.68 -1.93
C VAL A 215 0.12 -15.69 -0.58
N LEU A 216 0.08 -14.57 0.13
CA LEU A 216 0.51 -14.47 1.53
C LEU A 216 -0.74 -14.49 2.41
N CYS A 217 -1.13 -15.69 2.85
CA CYS A 217 -2.26 -15.83 3.78
C CYS A 217 -1.80 -15.49 5.20
N LYS A 218 -2.38 -14.43 5.77
CA LYS A 218 -2.03 -13.92 7.10
C LYS A 218 -2.70 -14.76 8.17
N GLY A 219 -1.91 -15.32 9.10
CA GLY A 219 -2.39 -16.05 10.28
C GLY A 219 -2.94 -15.11 11.37
N GLY A 220 -3.22 -15.67 12.56
CA GLY A 220 -3.53 -14.87 13.76
C GLY A 220 -4.99 -14.70 14.13
N HIS A 221 -5.97 -15.11 13.31
CA HIS A 221 -7.40 -14.89 13.60
C HIS A 221 -8.13 -16.03 14.30
N SER A 222 -7.53 -17.22 14.47
CA SER A 222 -8.17 -18.34 15.20
C SER A 222 -7.38 -19.63 15.27
N LEU A 223 -6.25 -19.74 14.62
CA LEU A 223 -5.36 -20.89 14.74
C LEU A 223 -4.37 -20.60 15.86
N ASN A 224 -3.97 -21.61 16.62
CA ASN A 224 -3.18 -21.50 17.84
C ASN A 224 -1.84 -20.76 17.70
N ASP A 225 -1.38 -20.52 16.48
CA ASP A 225 -0.15 -19.78 16.15
C ASP A 225 -0.42 -18.70 15.09
N ALA A 226 0.18 -17.51 15.25
CA ALA A 226 0.08 -16.39 14.32
C ALA A 226 1.05 -16.56 13.14
N ASN A 227 1.11 -17.75 12.54
CA ASN A 227 2.00 -18.04 11.42
C ASN A 227 1.38 -17.59 10.09
N ASP A 228 2.12 -16.79 9.33
CA ASP A 228 1.76 -16.44 7.96
C ASP A 228 2.23 -17.55 7.01
N LEU A 229 1.46 -17.79 5.94
CA LEU A 229 1.75 -18.77 4.91
C LEU A 229 1.97 -18.08 3.58
N LEU A 230 3.15 -18.20 3.00
CA LEU A 230 3.41 -17.80 1.61
C LEU A 230 3.32 -19.01 0.69
N TYR A 231 2.41 -18.96 -0.28
CA TYR A 231 2.27 -19.95 -1.33
C TYR A 231 2.59 -19.33 -2.69
N GLN A 232 3.48 -19.98 -3.43
CA GLN A 232 3.87 -19.59 -4.80
C GLN A 232 4.24 -20.86 -5.58
N ASN A 233 3.72 -20.98 -6.78
CA ASN A 233 4.18 -21.98 -7.79
C ASN A 233 5.31 -21.42 -8.62
#